data_4de454f6b4721a41e11a624980ca27f9
#
_entry.id   4de454f6b4721a41e11a624980ca27f9
#
_cell.length_a   1.000
_cell.length_b   1.000
_cell.length_c   1.000
_cell.angle_alpha   90.00
_cell.angle_beta   90.00
_cell.angle_gamma   90.00
#
_symmetry.space_group_name_H-M   'P 1'
#
loop_
_entity.id
_entity.type
_entity.pdbx_description
1 polymer ?
#
loop_
_entity_poly.entity_id
_entity_poly.type
_entity_poly.pdbx_seq_one_letter_code
_entity_poly.pdbx_strand_id
1 'polypeptide(L)'
;ERNYWRRYGIDTRTLLRFHVKSLARYESVSSQGKPFSLVSTREEPMLAHCLGRFVKVYRPNSKLRFLYGGKEVDDYVFGFEQLPCKGDMIFITGGEKDVLSLSAHGFNAICFNSETAQIPENIIEGLLLRFRHLIILYDTDETGLRETKRQVEALSKFKVLHLTLPLQGTK
;
A
#
# COMPACT_ATOMS: atom_id res chain seq x y z
N GLU A 1 11.43 12.21 -9.63
CA GLU A 1 10.66 11.40 -8.69
C GLU A 1 9.43 12.15 -8.18
N ARG A 2 9.52 13.44 -7.78
CA ARG A 2 8.35 14.25 -7.40
C ARG A 2 7.29 14.32 -8.51
N ASN A 3 7.69 14.38 -9.76
CA ASN A 3 6.77 14.40 -10.90
C ASN A 3 6.04 13.06 -11.08
N TYR A 4 6.61 11.95 -10.63
CA TYR A 4 5.93 10.67 -10.61
C TYR A 4 4.70 10.72 -9.70
N TRP A 5 4.85 11.20 -8.47
CA TRP A 5 3.79 11.25 -7.47
C TRP A 5 2.72 12.29 -7.81
N ARG A 6 3.11 13.44 -8.37
CA ARG A 6 2.17 14.50 -8.77
C ARG A 6 1.12 14.04 -9.78
N ARG A 7 1.46 13.07 -10.64
CA ARG A 7 0.51 12.49 -11.61
C ARG A 7 -0.68 11.80 -10.93
N TYR A 8 -0.52 11.38 -9.69
CA TYR A 8 -1.54 10.71 -8.87
C TYR A 8 -2.14 11.63 -7.81
N GLY A 9 -1.93 12.95 -7.91
CA GLY A 9 -2.41 13.92 -6.92
C GLY A 9 -1.67 13.86 -5.58
N ILE A 10 -0.55 13.14 -5.50
CA ILE A 10 0.20 12.92 -4.26
C ILE A 10 1.25 14.03 -4.11
N ASP A 11 1.12 14.84 -3.07
CA ASP A 11 2.01 15.94 -2.76
C ASP A 11 3.18 15.51 -1.85
N THR A 12 4.16 16.44 -1.68
CA THR A 12 5.33 16.18 -0.83
C THR A 12 4.96 16.02 0.64
N ARG A 13 3.90 16.70 1.12
CA ARG A 13 3.45 16.60 2.51
C ARG A 13 2.93 15.19 2.81
N THR A 14 2.16 14.63 1.89
CA THR A 14 1.69 13.24 1.97
C THR A 14 2.86 12.26 2.00
N LEU A 15 3.84 12.41 1.10
CA LEU A 15 5.02 11.54 1.08
C LEU A 15 5.81 11.56 2.39
N LEU A 16 6.02 12.75 2.96
CA LEU A 16 6.70 12.92 4.25
C LEU A 16 5.91 12.26 5.39
N ARG A 17 4.59 12.48 5.43
CA ARG A 17 3.70 11.90 6.44
C ARG A 17 3.73 10.37 6.45
N PHE A 18 3.84 9.75 5.28
CA PHE A 18 3.87 8.30 5.10
C PHE A 18 5.30 7.72 5.01
N HIS A 19 6.31 8.49 5.36
CA HIS A 19 7.72 8.08 5.34
C HIS A 19 8.18 7.51 4.00
N VAL A 20 7.63 8.06 2.90
CA VAL A 20 8.06 7.69 1.54
C VAL A 20 9.29 8.49 1.17
N LYS A 21 10.34 7.81 0.74
CA LYS A 21 11.64 8.40 0.39
C LYS A 21 12.08 7.99 -1.00
N SER A 22 12.84 8.87 -1.65
CA SER A 22 13.63 8.50 -2.82
C SER A 22 14.88 7.76 -2.38
N LEU A 23 15.18 6.65 -3.03
CA LEU A 23 16.33 5.84 -2.72
C LEU A 23 17.38 5.95 -3.82
N ALA A 24 18.59 6.41 -3.49
CA ALA A 24 19.68 6.53 -4.44
C ALA A 24 20.29 5.18 -4.81
N ARG A 25 20.40 4.28 -3.82
CA ARG A 25 21.01 2.96 -3.99
C ARG A 25 20.31 1.93 -3.10
N TYR A 26 20.21 0.71 -3.59
CA TYR A 26 19.75 -0.46 -2.86
C TYR A 26 20.81 -1.54 -2.95
N GLU A 27 21.26 -2.07 -1.81
CA GLU A 27 22.24 -3.14 -1.71
C GLU A 27 21.63 -4.33 -0.98
N SER A 28 21.85 -5.52 -1.48
CA SER A 28 21.31 -6.75 -0.91
C SER A 28 22.13 -7.96 -1.35
N VAL A 29 21.72 -9.12 -0.88
CA VAL A 29 22.28 -10.41 -1.26
C VAL A 29 21.22 -11.22 -1.97
N SER A 30 21.55 -11.80 -3.11
CA SER A 30 20.65 -12.67 -3.87
C SER A 30 20.35 -13.96 -3.11
N SER A 31 19.33 -14.70 -3.55
CA SER A 31 19.02 -16.04 -3.01
C SER A 31 20.17 -17.04 -3.12
N GLN A 32 21.15 -16.77 -3.99
CA GLN A 32 22.37 -17.57 -4.16
C GLN A 32 23.54 -17.07 -3.29
N GLY A 33 23.30 -16.13 -2.36
CA GLY A 33 24.36 -15.57 -1.51
C GLY A 33 25.28 -14.55 -2.18
N LYS A 34 25.00 -14.09 -3.42
CA LYS A 34 25.83 -13.12 -4.13
C LYS A 34 25.38 -11.69 -3.82
N PRO A 35 26.28 -10.80 -3.39
CA PRO A 35 25.95 -9.39 -3.19
C PRO A 35 25.63 -8.73 -4.53
N PHE A 36 24.67 -7.82 -4.53
CA PHE A 36 24.33 -6.99 -5.67
C PHE A 36 23.92 -5.59 -5.21
N SER A 37 24.06 -4.63 -6.11
CA SER A 37 23.70 -3.24 -5.89
C SER A 37 22.89 -2.72 -7.07
N LEU A 38 21.85 -1.96 -6.78
CA LEU A 38 21.04 -1.23 -7.76
C LEU A 38 21.15 0.25 -7.48
N VAL A 39 21.33 1.05 -8.53
CA VAL A 39 21.39 2.50 -8.44
C VAL A 39 20.14 3.08 -9.11
N SER A 40 19.49 4.01 -8.42
CA SER A 40 18.35 4.73 -8.97
C SER A 40 18.80 5.65 -10.10
N THR A 41 18.08 5.64 -11.20
CA THR A 41 18.26 6.56 -12.32
C THR A 41 16.97 7.35 -12.58
N ARG A 42 17.01 8.26 -13.52
CA ARG A 42 15.82 8.99 -13.96
C ARG A 42 14.80 8.05 -14.63
N GLU A 43 15.30 7.08 -15.38
CA GLU A 43 14.54 6.08 -16.13
C GLU A 43 14.01 4.97 -15.21
N GLU A 44 14.81 4.58 -14.22
CA GLU A 44 14.46 3.56 -13.22
C GLU A 44 14.55 4.12 -11.79
N PRO A 45 13.59 4.95 -11.38
CA PRO A 45 13.56 5.49 -10.03
C PRO A 45 13.25 4.41 -9.00
N MET A 46 13.83 4.56 -7.81
CA MET A 46 13.53 3.72 -6.66
C MET A 46 12.89 4.55 -5.56
N LEU A 47 11.74 4.11 -5.08
CA LEU A 47 10.91 4.77 -4.08
C LEU A 47 10.74 3.83 -2.89
N ALA A 48 11.08 4.27 -1.69
CA ALA A 48 11.06 3.45 -0.49
C ALA A 48 9.86 3.81 0.40
N HIS A 49 9.05 2.82 0.71
CA HIS A 49 8.03 2.89 1.76
C HIS A 49 8.66 2.35 3.04
N CYS A 50 8.90 3.24 4.02
CA CYS A 50 9.56 2.89 5.26
C CYS A 50 8.51 2.63 6.36
N LEU A 51 8.55 1.45 6.96
CA LEU A 51 7.70 1.04 8.08
C LEU A 51 8.60 0.56 9.23
N GLY A 52 8.89 1.45 10.17
CA GLY A 52 9.86 1.16 11.21
C GLY A 52 11.23 0.80 10.62
N ARG A 53 11.68 -0.45 10.87
CA ARG A 53 12.93 -1.01 10.32
C ARG A 53 12.76 -1.78 9.01
N PHE A 54 11.52 -1.95 8.55
CA PHE A 54 11.22 -2.60 7.27
C PHE A 54 11.14 -1.56 6.15
N VAL A 55 11.62 -1.93 4.97
CA VAL A 55 11.59 -1.08 3.78
C VAL A 55 11.09 -1.89 2.59
N LYS A 56 9.99 -1.44 2.00
CA LYS A 56 9.51 -1.93 0.71
C LYS A 56 9.92 -0.94 -0.37
N VAL A 57 10.77 -1.37 -1.28
CA VAL A 57 11.25 -0.54 -2.38
C VAL A 57 10.39 -0.78 -3.61
N TYR A 58 9.80 0.27 -4.12
CA TYR A 58 8.99 0.26 -5.33
C TYR A 58 9.78 0.83 -6.52
N ARG A 59 9.81 0.07 -7.60
CA ARG A 59 10.49 0.39 -8.87
C ARG A 59 9.46 0.42 -10.00
N PRO A 60 8.81 1.57 -10.26
CA PRO A 60 7.64 1.65 -11.16
C PRO A 60 7.92 1.20 -12.59
N ASN A 61 9.13 1.40 -13.08
CA ASN A 61 9.51 1.15 -14.46
C ASN A 61 10.29 -0.17 -14.66
N SER A 62 10.51 -0.94 -13.60
CA SER A 62 11.27 -2.20 -13.66
C SER A 62 10.35 -3.43 -13.74
N LYS A 63 10.83 -4.51 -14.38
CA LYS A 63 10.12 -5.80 -14.37
C LYS A 63 9.97 -6.33 -12.95
N LEU A 64 11.04 -6.27 -12.14
CA LEU A 64 10.98 -6.57 -10.72
C LEU A 64 10.59 -5.30 -9.97
N ARG A 65 9.30 -5.14 -9.75
CA ARG A 65 8.72 -3.90 -9.21
C ARG A 65 9.00 -3.68 -7.73
N PHE A 66 9.13 -4.75 -6.95
CA PHE A 66 9.26 -4.66 -5.50
C PHE A 66 10.52 -5.37 -5.02
N LEU A 67 11.24 -4.71 -4.11
CA LEU A 67 12.35 -5.26 -3.36
C LEU A 67 12.07 -4.99 -1.88
N TYR A 68 12.66 -5.80 -1.03
CA TYR A 68 12.43 -5.74 0.41
C TYR A 68 13.75 -5.64 1.14
N GLY A 69 13.78 -4.89 2.23
CA GLY A 69 14.97 -4.73 3.05
C GLY A 69 14.63 -4.42 4.50
N GLY A 70 15.66 -4.46 5.34
CA GLY A 70 15.50 -4.25 6.77
C GLY A 70 15.03 -5.49 7.50
N LYS A 71 14.39 -5.28 8.66
CA LYS A 71 13.85 -6.37 9.50
C LYS A 71 12.39 -6.61 9.10
N GLU A 72 12.04 -7.86 8.85
CA GLU A 72 10.64 -8.24 8.60
C GLU A 72 9.72 -7.78 9.72
N VAL A 73 8.49 -7.45 9.36
CA VAL A 73 7.40 -7.11 10.26
C VAL A 73 6.34 -8.20 10.15
N ASP A 74 5.79 -8.62 11.28
CA ASP A 74 4.80 -9.70 11.34
C ASP A 74 3.55 -9.33 10.53
N ASP A 75 3.07 -8.09 10.72
CA ASP A 75 1.93 -7.55 9.98
C ASP A 75 2.34 -6.29 9.22
N TYR A 76 2.49 -6.40 7.90
CA TYR A 76 2.69 -5.22 7.06
C TYR A 76 1.36 -4.51 6.84
N VAL A 77 1.17 -3.38 7.51
CA VAL A 77 -0.01 -2.52 7.32
C VAL A 77 0.46 -1.08 7.05
N PHE A 78 0.56 -0.73 5.78
CA PHE A 78 0.95 0.61 5.39
C PHE A 78 -0.20 1.61 5.59
N GLY A 79 0.10 2.75 6.19
CA GLY A 79 -0.87 3.81 6.48
C GLY A 79 -1.53 3.71 7.85
N PHE A 80 -1.31 2.65 8.61
CA PHE A 80 -1.98 2.45 9.91
C PHE A 80 -1.59 3.50 10.96
N GLU A 81 -0.31 3.88 11.03
CA GLU A 81 0.20 4.90 11.96
C GLU A 81 -0.35 6.30 11.67
N GLN A 82 -0.76 6.56 10.42
CA GLN A 82 -1.27 7.83 9.97
C GLN A 82 -2.78 8.01 10.20
N LEU A 83 -3.47 6.98 10.67
CA LEU A 83 -4.90 7.02 10.90
C LEU A 83 -5.27 7.87 12.13
N PRO A 84 -6.36 8.65 12.07
CA PRO A 84 -6.91 9.33 13.25
C PRO A 84 -7.47 8.32 14.26
N CYS A 85 -7.62 8.73 15.52
CA CYS A 85 -8.21 7.89 16.56
C CYS A 85 -9.65 7.47 16.26
N LYS A 86 -10.41 8.31 15.54
CA LYS A 86 -11.79 8.05 15.11
C LYS A 86 -12.05 8.65 13.74
N GLY A 87 -12.95 8.04 12.97
CA GLY A 87 -13.40 8.51 11.68
C GLY A 87 -14.70 7.88 11.24
N ASP A 88 -15.29 8.40 10.17
CA ASP A 88 -16.52 7.83 9.61
C ASP A 88 -16.21 6.60 8.74
N MET A 89 -15.23 6.73 7.83
CA MET A 89 -14.86 5.65 6.92
C MET A 89 -13.35 5.47 6.79
N ILE A 90 -12.96 4.24 6.47
CA ILE A 90 -11.61 3.86 6.10
C ILE A 90 -11.63 2.93 4.89
N PHE A 91 -10.69 3.15 3.97
CA PHE A 91 -10.50 2.29 2.80
C PHE A 91 -9.36 1.31 3.03
N ILE A 92 -9.58 0.06 2.61
CA ILE A 92 -8.55 -0.98 2.52
C ILE A 92 -8.27 -1.18 1.03
N THR A 93 -7.06 -0.79 0.58
CA THR A 93 -6.69 -0.75 -0.84
C THR A 93 -5.70 -1.85 -1.22
N GLY A 94 -5.47 -2.01 -2.52
CA GLY A 94 -4.55 -3.00 -3.06
C GLY A 94 -3.06 -2.64 -2.92
N GLY A 95 -2.73 -1.35 -2.73
CA GLY A 95 -1.34 -0.93 -2.68
C GLY A 95 -1.06 0.44 -2.06
N GLU A 96 0.21 0.68 -1.78
CA GLU A 96 0.69 1.89 -1.10
C GLU A 96 0.39 3.18 -1.88
N LYS A 97 0.42 3.11 -3.22
CA LYS A 97 0.13 4.26 -4.07
C LYS A 97 -1.32 4.74 -3.88
N ASP A 98 -2.26 3.81 -3.75
CA ASP A 98 -3.68 4.12 -3.59
C ASP A 98 -3.94 4.71 -2.21
N VAL A 99 -3.28 4.17 -1.16
CA VAL A 99 -3.29 4.77 0.18
C VAL A 99 -2.82 6.21 0.15
N LEU A 100 -1.69 6.47 -0.52
CA LEU A 100 -1.13 7.82 -0.64
C LEU A 100 -2.06 8.75 -1.41
N SER A 101 -2.66 8.29 -2.51
CA SER A 101 -3.61 9.07 -3.31
C SER A 101 -4.86 9.42 -2.53
N LEU A 102 -5.49 8.44 -1.89
CA LEU A 102 -6.66 8.66 -1.04
C LEU A 102 -6.36 9.62 0.11
N SER A 103 -5.21 9.44 0.79
CA SER A 103 -4.81 10.33 1.88
C SER A 103 -4.53 11.75 1.42
N ALA A 104 -3.95 11.96 0.24
CA ALA A 104 -3.76 13.29 -0.35
C ALA A 104 -5.10 14.01 -0.61
N HIS A 105 -6.18 13.26 -0.81
CA HIS A 105 -7.54 13.77 -0.99
C HIS A 105 -8.39 13.78 0.31
N GLY A 106 -7.75 13.55 1.47
CA GLY A 106 -8.42 13.65 2.77
C GLY A 106 -9.15 12.38 3.25
N PHE A 107 -8.99 11.26 2.56
CA PHE A 107 -9.55 9.98 2.99
C PHE A 107 -8.58 9.19 3.87
N ASN A 108 -9.11 8.40 4.79
CA ASN A 108 -8.34 7.44 5.56
C ASN A 108 -8.20 6.15 4.75
N ALA A 109 -6.98 5.67 4.61
CA ALA A 109 -6.73 4.44 3.88
C ALA A 109 -5.52 3.67 4.44
N ILE A 110 -5.58 2.36 4.30
CA ILE A 110 -4.48 1.44 4.56
C ILE A 110 -4.36 0.41 3.44
N CYS A 111 -3.22 -0.24 3.34
CA CYS A 111 -3.09 -1.47 2.57
C CYS A 111 -2.20 -2.48 3.28
N PHE A 112 -2.37 -3.74 2.91
CA PHE A 112 -1.49 -4.84 3.28
C PHE A 112 -0.40 -5.02 2.22
N ASN A 113 0.47 -6.01 2.38
CA ASN A 113 1.61 -6.19 1.47
C ASN A 113 1.21 -6.44 0.01
N SER A 114 0.05 -7.04 -0.20
CA SER A 114 -0.59 -7.22 -1.53
C SER A 114 -2.09 -7.42 -1.38
N GLU A 115 -2.86 -7.30 -2.46
CA GLU A 115 -4.30 -7.61 -2.50
C GLU A 115 -4.59 -9.07 -2.12
N THR A 116 -3.66 -9.98 -2.41
CA THR A 116 -3.78 -11.41 -2.10
C THR A 116 -3.43 -11.76 -0.65
N ALA A 117 -2.89 -10.81 0.12
CA ALA A 117 -2.61 -11.02 1.54
C ALA A 117 -3.91 -11.26 2.30
N GLN A 118 -3.88 -12.18 3.25
CA GLN A 118 -5.00 -12.34 4.18
C GLN A 118 -5.07 -11.13 5.11
N ILE A 119 -6.25 -10.58 5.26
CA ILE A 119 -6.49 -9.49 6.22
C ILE A 119 -6.66 -10.09 7.61
N PRO A 120 -5.81 -9.75 8.59
CA PRO A 120 -5.93 -10.26 9.95
C PRO A 120 -7.20 -9.73 10.64
N GLU A 121 -7.98 -10.61 11.25
CA GLU A 121 -9.24 -10.26 11.92
C GLU A 121 -9.03 -9.24 13.06
N ASN A 122 -7.97 -9.39 13.84
CA ASN A 122 -7.62 -8.47 14.94
C ASN A 122 -7.42 -7.03 14.44
N ILE A 123 -6.89 -6.84 13.21
CA ILE A 123 -6.77 -5.51 12.60
C ILE A 123 -8.17 -4.96 12.28
N ILE A 124 -9.05 -5.78 11.71
CA ILE A 124 -10.44 -5.37 11.40
C ILE A 124 -11.18 -5.00 12.68
N GLU A 125 -11.09 -5.80 13.74
CA GLU A 125 -11.70 -5.51 15.04
C GLU A 125 -11.21 -4.16 15.59
N GLY A 126 -9.89 -3.93 15.57
CA GLY A 126 -9.29 -2.67 16.00
C GLY A 126 -9.75 -1.46 15.16
N LEU A 127 -9.94 -1.64 13.85
CA LEU A 127 -10.44 -0.58 12.96
C LEU A 127 -11.92 -0.29 13.21
N LEU A 128 -12.76 -1.28 13.48
CA LEU A 128 -14.19 -1.11 13.79
C LEU A 128 -14.44 -0.36 15.11
N LEU A 129 -13.48 -0.35 16.04
CA LEU A 129 -13.54 0.50 17.23
C LEU A 129 -13.28 1.98 16.90
N ARG A 130 -12.69 2.27 15.76
CA ARG A 130 -12.23 3.62 15.32
C ARG A 130 -13.10 4.19 14.20
N PHE A 131 -13.59 3.35 13.30
CA PHE A 131 -14.30 3.76 12.09
C PHE A 131 -15.68 3.10 11.99
N ARG A 132 -16.65 3.87 11.53
CA ARG A 132 -18.02 3.38 11.36
C ARG A 132 -18.14 2.44 10.16
N HIS A 133 -17.39 2.71 9.09
CA HIS A 133 -17.44 1.96 7.84
C HIS A 133 -16.03 1.54 7.39
N LEU A 134 -15.86 0.25 7.17
CA LEU A 134 -14.68 -0.32 6.51
C LEU A 134 -15.06 -0.68 5.08
N ILE A 135 -14.28 -0.19 4.11
CA ILE A 135 -14.58 -0.32 2.68
C ILE A 135 -13.37 -0.92 1.98
N ILE A 136 -13.53 -2.09 1.37
CA ILE A 136 -12.52 -2.67 0.48
C ILE A 136 -12.62 -1.96 -0.87
N LEU A 137 -11.49 -1.44 -1.34
CA LEU A 137 -11.34 -0.74 -2.62
C LEU A 137 -10.09 -1.26 -3.32
N TYR A 138 -10.24 -2.35 -4.06
CA TYR A 138 -9.17 -2.96 -4.85
C TYR A 138 -9.27 -2.55 -6.32
N ASP A 139 -8.26 -2.92 -7.11
CA ASP A 139 -8.23 -2.68 -8.54
C ASP A 139 -9.43 -3.34 -9.25
N THR A 140 -9.82 -2.78 -10.38
CA THR A 140 -10.97 -3.30 -11.18
C THR A 140 -10.54 -4.35 -12.20
N ASP A 141 -9.30 -4.81 -12.14
CA ASP A 141 -8.84 -5.93 -12.95
C ASP A 141 -9.36 -7.28 -12.36
N GLU A 142 -9.17 -8.36 -13.12
CA GLU A 142 -9.66 -9.68 -12.74
C GLU A 142 -9.15 -10.13 -11.35
N THR A 143 -7.90 -9.80 -11.02
CA THR A 143 -7.30 -10.13 -9.72
C THR A 143 -7.98 -9.34 -8.60
N GLY A 144 -8.09 -8.02 -8.74
CA GLY A 144 -8.70 -7.16 -7.73
C GLY A 144 -10.17 -7.51 -7.46
N LEU A 145 -10.95 -7.80 -8.52
CA LEU A 145 -12.35 -8.22 -8.37
C LEU A 145 -12.47 -9.58 -7.65
N ARG A 146 -11.63 -10.55 -8.00
CA ARG A 146 -11.60 -11.86 -7.34
C ARG A 146 -11.21 -11.73 -5.86
N GLU A 147 -10.15 -10.97 -5.57
CA GLU A 147 -9.67 -10.79 -4.21
C GLU A 147 -10.65 -9.96 -3.36
N THR A 148 -11.32 -8.96 -3.94
CA THR A 148 -12.41 -8.23 -3.27
C THR A 148 -13.48 -9.20 -2.80
N LYS A 149 -13.97 -10.07 -3.68
CA LYS A 149 -14.99 -11.08 -3.34
C LYS A 149 -14.51 -12.00 -2.22
N ARG A 150 -13.28 -12.54 -2.34
CA ARG A 150 -12.67 -13.42 -1.33
C ARG A 150 -12.59 -12.74 0.04
N GLN A 151 -12.13 -11.49 0.11
CA GLN A 151 -11.99 -10.76 1.37
C GLN A 151 -13.37 -10.43 1.99
N VAL A 152 -14.34 -10.01 1.19
CA VAL A 152 -15.70 -9.73 1.67
C VAL A 152 -16.34 -11.00 2.25
N GLU A 153 -16.17 -12.14 1.61
CA GLU A 153 -16.66 -13.43 2.11
C GLU A 153 -15.96 -13.82 3.42
N ALA A 154 -14.62 -13.73 3.47
CA ALA A 154 -13.83 -14.06 4.65
C ALA A 154 -14.16 -13.17 5.86
N LEU A 155 -14.47 -11.89 5.61
CA LEU A 155 -14.77 -10.88 6.63
C LEU A 155 -16.29 -10.66 6.83
N SER A 156 -17.14 -11.56 6.34
CA SER A 156 -18.60 -11.40 6.34
C SER A 156 -19.20 -11.12 7.74
N LYS A 157 -18.62 -11.67 8.79
CA LYS A 157 -19.04 -11.42 10.18
C LYS A 157 -18.87 -9.95 10.64
N PHE A 158 -17.99 -9.18 9.97
CA PHE A 158 -17.65 -7.81 10.36
C PHE A 158 -18.43 -6.74 9.57
N LYS A 159 -19.32 -7.11 8.67
CA LYS A 159 -20.09 -6.18 7.82
C LYS A 159 -19.20 -5.21 7.03
N VAL A 160 -18.07 -5.70 6.53
CA VAL A 160 -17.18 -4.92 5.66
C VAL A 160 -17.88 -4.64 4.34
N LEU A 161 -17.82 -3.39 3.90
CA LEU A 161 -18.37 -2.97 2.61
C LEU A 161 -17.31 -3.14 1.52
N HIS A 162 -17.74 -3.10 0.26
CA HIS A 162 -16.82 -2.97 -0.88
C HIS A 162 -17.30 -1.92 -1.86
N LEU A 163 -16.38 -1.30 -2.55
CA LEU A 163 -16.64 -0.34 -3.60
C LEU A 163 -15.85 -0.73 -4.85
N THR A 164 -16.52 -0.79 -5.98
CA THR A 164 -15.88 -0.96 -7.29
C THR A 164 -16.02 0.34 -8.06
N LEU A 165 -14.90 0.95 -8.44
CA LEU A 165 -14.93 2.17 -9.23
C LEU A 165 -15.38 1.85 -10.66
N PRO A 166 -16.19 2.72 -11.32
CA PRO A 166 -16.67 2.51 -12.68
C PRO A 166 -15.56 2.81 -13.72
N LEU A 167 -14.36 2.28 -13.50
CA LEU A 167 -13.22 2.43 -14.39
C LEU A 167 -13.20 1.26 -15.35
N GLN A 168 -13.42 1.51 -16.65
CA GLN A 168 -13.31 0.47 -17.67
C GLN A 168 -11.83 0.15 -17.92
N GLY A 169 -11.33 -0.96 -17.34
CA GLY A 169 -10.12 -1.65 -17.77
C GLY A 169 -8.80 -0.89 -17.77
N THR A 170 -8.69 0.22 -17.05
CA THR A 170 -7.44 0.98 -16.92
C THR A 170 -6.82 0.79 -15.54
N LYS A 171 -5.57 0.31 -15.54
CA LYS A 171 -4.70 0.36 -14.36
C LYS A 171 -4.22 1.78 -14.10
#